data_173ae553fe34d81cc7374e61256fc822
#
_entry.id   173ae553fe34d81cc7374e61256fc822
#
_cell.length_a   1.000
_cell.length_b   1.000
_cell.length_c   1.000
_cell.angle_alpha   90.00
_cell.angle_beta   90.00
_cell.angle_gamma   90.00
#
_symmetry.space_group_name_H-M   'P 1'
#
loop_
_entity.id
_entity.type
_entity.pdbx_description
1 polymer ?
#
loop_
_entity_poly.entity_id
_entity_poly.type
_entity_poly.pdbx_seq_one_letter_code
_entity_poly.pdbx_strand_id
1 'polypeptide(L)'
;MGRAAILLGAALGLAAVGARAAVPDDVRMKGPFLIASTPYLADGAVDFDALVAEARYLDAAGCTGVIWPQSNDSIDLLTPAEKREGLRRLVVAAASFTNAVLTMGVSGTNTAETLAFAAFAEELAAQSPAPVALAARPPTDARTAAEVEACFEALGRVAKRPVIIQTFVSDDCPAPSVAFLVDLARRFPGVYGYIKEESEGARANARQAEEIVAKPVVKTVFSAWGGWQWLYQRRALGTEGLVSERPAYAPLVAHIWRTMQAGDPDGRLQEAYAMYRYLIDQRAIPGGSLRGYSLHYLKKLGLFRTTLSRTYLSSRVTESGTFGVGHDWKLVDLELTDAQRAELDANFEGMRRFLAREAAR
;
A
#
# COMPACT_ATOMS: atom_id res chain seq x y z
N MET A 1 3.99 -20.94 -72.89
CA MET A 1 3.93 -21.76 -71.69
C MET A 1 4.09 -20.81 -70.51
N GLY A 2 2.99 -20.29 -69.97
CA GLY A 2 2.95 -19.37 -68.87
C GLY A 2 2.59 -20.08 -67.57
N ARG A 3 3.37 -19.90 -66.52
CA ARG A 3 3.08 -20.35 -65.16
C ARG A 3 2.47 -19.17 -64.39
N ALA A 4 1.21 -19.30 -64.03
CA ALA A 4 0.52 -18.42 -63.10
C ALA A 4 0.92 -18.78 -61.68
N ALA A 5 1.44 -17.79 -60.90
CA ALA A 5 1.70 -17.90 -59.51
C ALA A 5 0.45 -17.42 -58.71
N ILE A 6 -0.15 -18.31 -57.96
CA ILE A 6 -1.26 -18.03 -57.05
C ILE A 6 -0.64 -17.58 -55.73
N LEU A 7 -0.83 -16.27 -55.41
CA LEU A 7 -0.55 -15.74 -54.04
C LEU A 7 -1.73 -16.05 -53.13
N LEU A 8 -1.55 -16.98 -52.20
CA LEU A 8 -2.44 -17.14 -51.05
C LEU A 8 -2.09 -16.12 -49.99
N GLY A 9 -2.91 -15.09 -49.84
CA GLY A 9 -2.84 -14.16 -48.74
C GLY A 9 -3.51 -14.80 -47.48
N ALA A 10 -2.68 -15.22 -46.52
CA ALA A 10 -3.16 -15.59 -45.20
C ALA A 10 -3.44 -14.36 -44.37
N ALA A 11 -4.72 -13.99 -44.22
CA ALA A 11 -5.14 -12.99 -43.26
C ALA A 11 -5.09 -13.62 -41.86
N LEU A 12 -4.02 -13.30 -41.10
CA LEU A 12 -3.98 -13.53 -39.66
C LEU A 12 -4.94 -12.57 -38.97
N GLY A 13 -6.16 -13.04 -38.72
CA GLY A 13 -7.07 -12.38 -37.83
C GLY A 13 -6.54 -12.44 -36.39
N LEU A 14 -5.94 -11.38 -35.90
CA LEU A 14 -5.72 -11.19 -34.48
C LEU A 14 -7.09 -10.96 -33.82
N ALA A 15 -7.67 -12.04 -33.31
CA ALA A 15 -8.71 -11.96 -32.31
C ALA A 15 -8.07 -11.42 -31.02
N ALA A 16 -8.14 -10.13 -30.80
CA ALA A 16 -7.89 -9.54 -29.49
C ALA A 16 -8.98 -10.06 -28.54
N VAL A 17 -8.71 -11.20 -27.91
CA VAL A 17 -9.48 -11.64 -26.75
C VAL A 17 -9.16 -10.60 -25.68
N GLY A 18 -10.06 -9.66 -25.47
CA GLY A 18 -9.99 -8.70 -24.38
C GLY A 18 -9.95 -9.47 -23.07
N ALA A 19 -8.76 -9.68 -22.53
CA ALA A 19 -8.58 -10.22 -21.20
C ALA A 19 -9.24 -9.23 -20.23
N ARG A 20 -10.41 -9.62 -19.71
CA ARG A 20 -11.11 -8.84 -18.70
C ARG A 20 -10.18 -8.79 -17.48
N ALA A 21 -9.89 -7.59 -16.95
CA ALA A 21 -9.07 -7.42 -15.79
C ALA A 21 -9.49 -8.37 -14.68
N ALA A 22 -8.55 -9.13 -14.14
CA ALA A 22 -8.83 -10.04 -13.06
C ALA A 22 -9.18 -9.24 -11.80
N VAL A 23 -10.37 -9.47 -11.26
CA VAL A 23 -10.73 -9.01 -9.91
C VAL A 23 -10.01 -9.95 -8.95
N PRO A 24 -9.18 -9.45 -8.00
CA PRO A 24 -8.53 -10.33 -7.03
C PRO A 24 -9.58 -11.03 -6.16
N ASP A 25 -9.37 -12.32 -5.95
CA ASP A 25 -10.16 -13.09 -5.00
C ASP A 25 -9.81 -12.76 -3.53
N ASP A 26 -10.63 -13.22 -2.60
CA ASP A 26 -10.44 -12.95 -1.18
C ASP A 26 -9.11 -13.54 -0.62
N VAL A 27 -8.53 -14.55 -1.28
CA VAL A 27 -7.26 -15.15 -0.88
C VAL A 27 -6.11 -14.20 -1.20
N ARG A 28 -6.15 -13.54 -2.36
CA ARG A 28 -5.15 -12.55 -2.77
C ARG A 28 -5.22 -11.26 -1.97
N MET A 29 -6.35 -10.97 -1.34
CA MET A 29 -6.56 -9.78 -0.50
C MET A 29 -6.13 -10.02 0.96
N LYS A 30 -5.13 -10.86 1.21
CA LYS A 30 -4.52 -11.16 2.51
C LYS A 30 -3.01 -10.98 2.45
N GLY A 31 -2.38 -10.87 3.62
CA GLY A 31 -0.92 -10.75 3.71
C GLY A 31 -0.39 -9.32 3.64
N PRO A 32 0.89 -9.12 3.29
CA PRO A 32 1.51 -7.82 3.30
C PRO A 32 1.20 -7.00 2.04
N PHE A 33 0.50 -5.91 2.23
CA PHE A 33 0.27 -4.84 1.27
C PHE A 33 1.18 -3.68 1.62
N LEU A 34 2.23 -3.44 0.85
CA LEU A 34 3.18 -2.38 1.12
C LEU A 34 2.86 -1.12 0.31
N ILE A 35 2.93 0.02 0.99
CA ILE A 35 2.76 1.33 0.38
C ILE A 35 4.10 1.70 -0.26
N ALA A 36 4.12 1.83 -1.59
CA ALA A 36 5.28 2.32 -2.29
C ALA A 36 5.53 3.80 -1.96
N SER A 37 6.80 4.16 -1.83
CA SER A 37 7.22 5.54 -1.61
C SER A 37 7.21 6.32 -2.91
N THR A 38 6.85 7.61 -2.86
CA THR A 38 6.97 8.49 -4.02
C THR A 38 8.41 9.02 -4.11
N PRO A 39 9.18 8.64 -5.16
CA PRO A 39 10.52 9.16 -5.38
C PRO A 39 10.47 10.52 -6.08
N TYR A 40 11.40 11.41 -5.72
CA TYR A 40 11.49 12.73 -6.33
C TYR A 40 12.87 12.98 -6.94
N LEU A 41 12.89 13.66 -8.07
CA LEU A 41 14.08 14.20 -8.71
C LEU A 41 14.55 15.49 -8.00
N ALA A 42 15.73 15.99 -8.37
CA ALA A 42 16.31 17.19 -7.76
C ALA A 42 15.47 18.46 -7.95
N ASP A 43 14.67 18.52 -9.01
CA ASP A 43 13.73 19.61 -9.30
C ASP A 43 12.36 19.45 -8.61
N GLY A 44 12.19 18.36 -7.85
CA GLY A 44 10.95 18.04 -7.15
C GLY A 44 9.89 17.31 -8.00
N ALA A 45 10.18 17.02 -9.27
CA ALA A 45 9.31 16.19 -10.10
C ALA A 45 9.30 14.73 -9.58
N VAL A 46 8.19 14.01 -9.80
CA VAL A 46 8.10 12.59 -9.45
C VAL A 46 8.95 11.76 -10.42
N ASP A 47 9.85 10.91 -9.88
CA ASP A 47 10.59 9.91 -10.66
C ASP A 47 9.73 8.66 -10.86
N PHE A 48 8.88 8.68 -11.87
CA PHE A 48 7.97 7.56 -12.15
C PHE A 48 8.70 6.26 -12.53
N ASP A 49 9.91 6.31 -13.05
CA ASP A 49 10.67 5.11 -13.38
C ASP A 49 11.15 4.41 -12.10
N ALA A 50 11.59 5.20 -11.11
CA ALA A 50 11.94 4.70 -9.79
C ALA A 50 10.71 4.15 -9.04
N LEU A 51 9.54 4.80 -9.14
CA LEU A 51 8.28 4.29 -8.58
C LEU A 51 7.92 2.90 -9.17
N VAL A 52 8.04 2.73 -10.48
CA VAL A 52 7.81 1.45 -11.15
C VAL A 52 8.84 0.40 -10.70
N ALA A 53 10.11 0.78 -10.57
CA ALA A 53 11.17 -0.12 -10.10
C ALA A 53 10.89 -0.60 -8.68
N GLU A 54 10.46 0.28 -7.78
CA GLU A 54 10.06 -0.07 -6.43
C GLU A 54 8.86 -1.03 -6.42
N ALA A 55 7.81 -0.75 -7.20
CA ALA A 55 6.64 -1.63 -7.27
C ALA A 55 7.02 -3.06 -7.72
N ARG A 56 7.92 -3.19 -8.69
CA ARG A 56 8.48 -4.50 -9.10
C ARG A 56 9.34 -5.15 -8.02
N TYR A 57 10.09 -4.37 -7.26
CA TYR A 57 10.85 -4.87 -6.12
C TYR A 57 9.93 -5.46 -5.05
N LEU A 58 8.81 -4.80 -4.74
CA LEU A 58 7.83 -5.30 -3.78
C LEU A 58 7.19 -6.62 -4.24
N ASP A 59 6.82 -6.72 -5.51
CA ASP A 59 6.31 -7.96 -6.11
C ASP A 59 7.35 -9.08 -6.06
N ALA A 60 8.58 -8.82 -6.50
CA ALA A 60 9.67 -9.78 -6.49
C ALA A 60 10.06 -10.26 -5.08
N ALA A 61 9.89 -9.43 -4.06
CA ALA A 61 10.09 -9.79 -2.66
C ALA A 61 9.02 -10.78 -2.15
N GLY A 62 7.89 -10.92 -2.86
CA GLY A 62 6.77 -11.79 -2.48
C GLY A 62 5.73 -11.11 -1.61
N CYS A 63 5.63 -9.78 -1.68
CA CYS A 63 4.49 -9.05 -1.09
C CYS A 63 3.20 -9.39 -1.84
N THR A 64 2.10 -9.45 -1.11
CA THR A 64 0.78 -9.78 -1.70
C THR A 64 0.08 -8.57 -2.30
N GLY A 65 0.52 -7.36 -1.97
CA GLY A 65 0.00 -6.13 -2.56
C GLY A 65 1.00 -4.98 -2.58
N VAL A 66 0.83 -4.11 -3.58
CA VAL A 66 1.52 -2.83 -3.72
C VAL A 66 0.47 -1.74 -3.75
N ILE A 67 0.55 -0.76 -2.86
CA ILE A 67 -0.39 0.36 -2.76
C ILE A 67 0.30 1.65 -3.18
N TRP A 68 -0.31 2.43 -4.07
CA TRP A 68 0.12 3.80 -4.39
C TRP A 68 -1.03 4.57 -5.08
N PRO A 69 -1.16 5.90 -4.86
CA PRO A 69 -0.57 6.66 -3.75
C PRO A 69 -1.33 6.45 -2.44
N GLN A 70 -0.71 6.76 -1.29
CA GLN A 70 -1.35 6.60 0.02
C GLN A 70 -0.90 7.69 1.01
N SER A 71 -1.61 7.82 2.14
CA SER A 71 -1.47 8.89 3.14
C SER A 71 -0.03 9.08 3.63
N ASN A 72 0.62 8.00 4.05
CA ASN A 72 1.99 8.06 4.57
C ASN A 72 3.05 8.30 3.49
N ASP A 73 2.62 8.39 2.24
CA ASP A 73 3.47 8.75 1.10
C ASP A 73 3.08 10.09 0.49
N SER A 74 2.53 10.98 1.28
CA SER A 74 2.24 12.37 0.87
C SER A 74 1.24 12.49 -0.30
N ILE A 75 0.22 11.63 -0.33
CA ILE A 75 -0.82 11.64 -1.39
C ILE A 75 -1.41 13.04 -1.63
N ASP A 76 -1.55 13.85 -0.57
CA ASP A 76 -2.14 15.19 -0.64
C ASP A 76 -1.18 16.24 -1.24
N LEU A 77 0.11 15.90 -1.37
CA LEU A 77 1.14 16.75 -1.98
C LEU A 77 1.43 16.41 -3.44
N LEU A 78 0.70 15.43 -3.97
CA LEU A 78 0.73 15.09 -5.40
C LEU A 78 -0.39 15.82 -6.13
N THR A 79 -0.07 16.39 -7.27
CA THR A 79 -1.09 16.95 -8.16
C THR A 79 -1.98 15.85 -8.74
N PRO A 80 -3.22 16.16 -9.14
CA PRO A 80 -4.07 15.20 -9.84
C PRO A 80 -3.43 14.60 -11.10
N ALA A 81 -2.59 15.36 -11.81
CA ALA A 81 -1.88 14.88 -12.98
C ALA A 81 -0.80 13.85 -12.61
N GLU A 82 -0.01 14.11 -11.56
CA GLU A 82 1.01 13.16 -11.05
C GLU A 82 0.38 11.87 -10.57
N LYS A 83 -0.72 11.94 -9.80
CA LYS A 83 -1.46 10.75 -9.37
C LYS A 83 -1.91 9.91 -10.56
N ARG A 84 -2.52 10.53 -11.58
CA ARG A 84 -3.00 9.84 -12.78
C ARG A 84 -1.86 9.22 -13.58
N GLU A 85 -0.75 9.92 -13.76
CA GLU A 85 0.40 9.40 -14.50
C GLU A 85 1.06 8.24 -13.79
N GLY A 86 1.27 8.33 -12.47
CA GLY A 86 1.81 7.23 -11.68
C GLY A 86 0.93 5.98 -11.75
N LEU A 87 -0.40 6.14 -11.63
CA LEU A 87 -1.33 5.01 -11.75
C LEU A 87 -1.29 4.36 -13.14
N ARG A 88 -1.19 5.14 -14.25
CA ARG A 88 -1.03 4.58 -15.59
C ARG A 88 0.23 3.73 -15.70
N ARG A 89 1.36 4.23 -15.21
CA ARG A 89 2.64 3.49 -15.27
C ARG A 89 2.63 2.24 -14.41
N LEU A 90 2.03 2.32 -13.22
CA LEU A 90 1.91 1.17 -12.33
C LEU A 90 1.00 0.08 -12.90
N VAL A 91 -0.10 0.42 -13.54
CA VAL A 91 -0.98 -0.56 -14.21
C VAL A 91 -0.22 -1.29 -15.33
N VAL A 92 0.58 -0.59 -16.13
CA VAL A 92 1.43 -1.22 -17.14
C VAL A 92 2.47 -2.14 -16.50
N ALA A 93 3.11 -1.69 -15.42
CA ALA A 93 4.11 -2.51 -14.71
C ALA A 93 3.48 -3.74 -14.07
N ALA A 94 2.27 -3.62 -13.53
CA ALA A 94 1.56 -4.70 -12.85
C ALA A 94 1.24 -5.88 -13.76
N ALA A 95 1.22 -5.71 -15.08
CA ALA A 95 1.07 -6.81 -16.03
C ALA A 95 2.16 -7.90 -15.88
N SER A 96 3.30 -7.56 -15.29
CA SER A 96 4.39 -8.49 -15.00
C SER A 96 4.43 -8.99 -13.55
N PHE A 97 3.52 -8.56 -12.69
CA PHE A 97 3.49 -9.00 -11.30
C PHE A 97 3.08 -10.46 -11.19
N THR A 98 3.76 -11.19 -10.33
CA THR A 98 3.51 -12.62 -10.08
C THR A 98 2.87 -12.87 -8.72
N ASN A 99 3.10 -12.00 -7.75
CA ASN A 99 2.67 -12.13 -6.37
C ASN A 99 1.65 -11.06 -5.98
N ALA A 100 1.93 -9.81 -6.36
CA ALA A 100 1.24 -8.66 -5.82
C ALA A 100 -0.05 -8.30 -6.58
N VAL A 101 -1.07 -7.90 -5.82
CA VAL A 101 -2.22 -7.12 -6.31
C VAL A 101 -1.82 -5.65 -6.37
N LEU A 102 -1.94 -5.01 -7.53
CA LEU A 102 -1.82 -3.55 -7.59
C LEU A 102 -3.04 -2.93 -6.92
N THR A 103 -2.81 -2.14 -5.88
CA THR A 103 -3.86 -1.44 -5.15
C THR A 103 -3.74 0.06 -5.40
N MET A 104 -4.68 0.60 -6.18
CA MET A 104 -4.69 2.00 -6.56
C MET A 104 -5.32 2.87 -5.47
N GLY A 105 -4.58 3.83 -4.93
CA GLY A 105 -5.11 4.82 -4.00
C GLY A 105 -6.02 5.82 -4.70
N VAL A 106 -7.27 5.88 -4.28
CA VAL A 106 -8.29 6.74 -4.90
C VAL A 106 -8.79 7.85 -3.97
N SER A 107 -8.11 8.05 -2.83
CA SER A 107 -8.50 9.09 -1.88
C SER A 107 -8.30 10.50 -2.43
N GLY A 108 -9.27 11.34 -2.18
CA GLY A 108 -9.27 12.76 -2.50
C GLY A 108 -9.43 13.63 -1.26
N THR A 109 -9.37 14.95 -1.46
CA THR A 109 -9.67 15.95 -0.43
C THR A 109 -11.15 15.90 -0.04
N ASN A 110 -12.02 15.67 -1.03
CA ASN A 110 -13.46 15.59 -0.88
C ASN A 110 -14.04 14.37 -1.62
N THR A 111 -15.32 14.13 -1.41
CA THR A 111 -16.05 13.01 -2.04
C THR A 111 -15.97 13.07 -3.56
N ALA A 112 -16.16 14.23 -4.18
CA ALA A 112 -16.15 14.35 -5.64
C ALA A 112 -14.79 13.97 -6.25
N GLU A 113 -13.70 14.40 -5.63
CA GLU A 113 -12.34 14.04 -6.04
C GLU A 113 -12.09 12.53 -5.86
N THR A 114 -12.50 11.95 -4.73
CA THR A 114 -12.42 10.50 -4.47
C THR A 114 -13.13 9.71 -5.56
N LEU A 115 -14.36 10.09 -5.92
CA LEU A 115 -15.13 9.41 -6.98
C LEU A 115 -14.50 9.58 -8.35
N ALA A 116 -13.93 10.76 -8.66
CA ALA A 116 -13.23 10.99 -9.92
C ALA A 116 -11.96 10.13 -10.06
N PHE A 117 -11.20 9.93 -8.96
CA PHE A 117 -10.06 9.01 -8.95
C PHE A 117 -10.51 7.55 -9.02
N ALA A 118 -11.60 7.18 -8.35
CA ALA A 118 -12.13 5.83 -8.42
C ALA A 118 -12.60 5.47 -9.83
N ALA A 119 -13.34 6.35 -10.51
CA ALA A 119 -13.75 6.16 -11.89
C ALA A 119 -12.54 5.99 -12.83
N PHE A 120 -11.52 6.85 -12.69
CA PHE A 120 -10.30 6.75 -13.46
C PHE A 120 -9.53 5.44 -13.19
N ALA A 121 -9.44 5.02 -11.94
CA ALA A 121 -8.80 3.76 -11.57
C ALA A 121 -9.56 2.54 -12.15
N GLU A 122 -10.90 2.58 -12.17
CA GLU A 122 -11.71 1.54 -12.79
C GLU A 122 -11.51 1.45 -14.31
N GLU A 123 -11.37 2.60 -15.00
CA GLU A 123 -11.05 2.65 -16.43
C GLU A 123 -9.68 2.02 -16.72
N LEU A 124 -8.66 2.35 -15.93
CA LEU A 124 -7.32 1.76 -16.05
C LEU A 124 -7.34 0.27 -15.77
N ALA A 125 -7.99 -0.13 -14.70
CA ALA A 125 -8.07 -1.51 -14.30
C ALA A 125 -8.81 -2.38 -15.32
N ALA A 126 -9.81 -1.84 -16.01
CA ALA A 126 -10.51 -2.56 -17.06
C ALA A 126 -9.60 -2.94 -18.24
N GLN A 127 -8.47 -2.26 -18.40
CA GLN A 127 -7.47 -2.50 -19.44
C GLN A 127 -6.28 -3.34 -18.95
N SER A 128 -6.21 -3.64 -17.64
CA SER A 128 -5.09 -4.38 -17.05
C SER A 128 -5.35 -5.88 -17.07
N PRO A 129 -4.36 -6.70 -17.46
CA PRO A 129 -4.43 -8.16 -17.28
C PRO A 129 -4.15 -8.57 -15.83
N ALA A 130 -3.55 -7.69 -15.02
CA ALA A 130 -3.20 -7.97 -13.64
C ALA A 130 -4.39 -7.78 -12.68
N PRO A 131 -4.41 -8.47 -11.53
CA PRO A 131 -5.37 -8.22 -10.49
C PRO A 131 -5.16 -6.83 -9.88
N VAL A 132 -6.24 -6.04 -9.82
CA VAL A 132 -6.24 -4.68 -9.30
C VAL A 132 -7.30 -4.53 -8.23
N ALA A 133 -6.94 -3.89 -7.12
CA ALA A 133 -7.81 -3.43 -6.06
C ALA A 133 -7.72 -1.90 -5.91
N LEU A 134 -8.57 -1.33 -5.07
CA LEU A 134 -8.54 0.09 -4.71
C LEU A 134 -8.22 0.24 -3.21
N ALA A 135 -7.73 1.41 -2.82
CA ALA A 135 -7.61 1.81 -1.42
C ALA A 135 -8.19 3.22 -1.25
N ALA A 136 -8.98 3.41 -0.21
CA ALA A 136 -9.59 4.68 0.11
C ALA A 136 -9.54 4.94 1.61
N ARG A 137 -9.43 6.22 1.98
CA ARG A 137 -9.58 6.73 3.34
C ARG A 137 -10.70 7.76 3.37
N PRO A 138 -11.17 8.20 4.55
CA PRO A 138 -12.08 9.33 4.65
C PRO A 138 -11.54 10.55 3.89
N PRO A 139 -12.39 11.37 3.26
CA PRO A 139 -11.98 12.64 2.67
C PRO A 139 -11.38 13.56 3.72
N THR A 140 -10.30 14.29 3.38
CA THR A 140 -9.61 15.15 4.36
C THR A 140 -10.41 16.38 4.79
N ASP A 141 -11.43 16.76 4.05
CA ASP A 141 -12.36 17.86 4.39
C ASP A 141 -13.61 17.39 5.17
N ALA A 142 -13.83 16.08 5.30
CA ALA A 142 -14.94 15.57 6.12
C ALA A 142 -14.76 15.91 7.60
N ARG A 143 -15.81 16.38 8.24
CA ARG A 143 -15.84 16.76 9.66
C ARG A 143 -16.89 16.01 10.46
N THR A 144 -17.75 15.28 9.80
CA THR A 144 -18.83 14.51 10.44
C THR A 144 -18.82 13.06 9.96
N ALA A 145 -19.31 12.15 10.81
CA ALA A 145 -19.47 10.74 10.44
C ALA A 145 -20.37 10.59 9.20
N ALA A 146 -21.43 11.39 9.08
CA ALA A 146 -22.33 11.35 7.93
C ALA A 146 -21.63 11.70 6.61
N GLU A 147 -20.70 12.65 6.60
CA GLU A 147 -19.90 12.97 5.40
C GLU A 147 -18.96 11.83 5.00
N VAL A 148 -18.33 11.18 5.98
CA VAL A 148 -17.47 10.00 5.75
C VAL A 148 -18.30 8.84 5.21
N GLU A 149 -19.44 8.56 5.83
CA GLU A 149 -20.34 7.48 5.44
C GLU A 149 -20.90 7.70 4.04
N ALA A 150 -21.36 8.91 3.73
CA ALA A 150 -21.84 9.28 2.40
C ALA A 150 -20.77 9.10 1.31
N CYS A 151 -19.51 9.43 1.61
CA CYS A 151 -18.39 9.22 0.69
C CYS A 151 -18.20 7.72 0.38
N PHE A 152 -18.12 6.86 1.39
CA PHE A 152 -17.94 5.43 1.16
C PHE A 152 -19.14 4.77 0.50
N GLU A 153 -20.36 5.22 0.80
CA GLU A 153 -21.55 4.75 0.07
C GLU A 153 -21.51 5.13 -1.41
N ALA A 154 -21.13 6.36 -1.72
CA ALA A 154 -20.99 6.81 -3.10
C ALA A 154 -19.87 6.05 -3.83
N LEU A 155 -18.73 5.81 -3.17
CA LEU A 155 -17.64 5.02 -3.70
C LEU A 155 -18.08 3.58 -3.99
N GLY A 156 -18.86 2.96 -3.10
CA GLY A 156 -19.40 1.61 -3.31
C GLY A 156 -20.26 1.45 -4.56
N ARG A 157 -20.89 2.54 -5.03
CA ARG A 157 -21.67 2.53 -6.29
C ARG A 157 -20.79 2.67 -7.53
N VAL A 158 -19.59 3.23 -7.41
CA VAL A 158 -18.64 3.44 -8.52
C VAL A 158 -17.67 2.28 -8.65
N ALA A 159 -17.14 1.79 -7.53
CA ALA A 159 -16.16 0.71 -7.50
C ALA A 159 -16.75 -0.63 -7.94
N LYS A 160 -15.97 -1.38 -8.72
CA LYS A 160 -16.34 -2.72 -9.26
C LYS A 160 -15.40 -3.81 -8.75
N ARG A 161 -14.49 -3.47 -7.85
CA ARG A 161 -13.42 -4.33 -7.31
C ARG A 161 -13.19 -4.07 -5.84
N PRO A 162 -12.43 -4.93 -5.14
CA PRO A 162 -12.14 -4.75 -3.73
C PRO A 162 -11.58 -3.38 -3.41
N VAL A 163 -12.09 -2.76 -2.35
CA VAL A 163 -11.61 -1.50 -1.78
C VAL A 163 -11.12 -1.76 -0.36
N ILE A 164 -9.84 -1.51 -0.10
CA ILE A 164 -9.31 -1.46 1.27
C ILE A 164 -9.68 -0.12 1.87
N ILE A 165 -10.52 -0.13 2.90
CA ILE A 165 -10.85 1.08 3.67
C ILE A 165 -9.79 1.28 4.74
N GLN A 166 -9.10 2.43 4.70
CA GLN A 166 -8.31 2.95 5.80
C GLN A 166 -9.23 3.73 6.74
N THR A 167 -9.21 3.42 8.04
CA THR A 167 -10.18 3.98 8.98
C THR A 167 -9.81 5.37 9.52
N PHE A 168 -8.55 5.77 9.40
CA PHE A 168 -8.04 7.03 9.95
C PHE A 168 -7.43 7.92 8.87
N VAL A 169 -7.58 9.23 9.04
CA VAL A 169 -6.92 10.25 8.20
C VAL A 169 -6.30 11.37 9.05
N SER A 170 -7.02 11.85 10.03
CA SER A 170 -6.58 12.90 10.98
C SER A 170 -7.55 12.96 12.17
N ASP A 171 -7.15 13.63 13.25
CA ASP A 171 -7.98 13.78 14.44
C ASP A 171 -9.27 14.60 14.20
N ASP A 172 -9.29 15.45 13.18
CA ASP A 172 -10.48 16.27 12.85
C ASP A 172 -11.48 15.52 11.97
N CYS A 173 -11.11 14.35 11.44
CA CYS A 173 -11.96 13.56 10.58
C CYS A 173 -12.43 12.32 11.35
N PRO A 174 -13.74 12.14 11.55
CA PRO A 174 -14.24 10.96 12.25
C PRO A 174 -13.87 9.65 11.55
N ALA A 175 -13.39 8.67 12.32
CA ALA A 175 -13.26 7.32 11.80
C ALA A 175 -14.66 6.71 11.59
N PRO A 176 -14.91 5.96 10.49
CA PRO A 176 -16.16 5.25 10.30
C PRO A 176 -16.35 4.21 11.42
N SER A 177 -17.58 4.04 11.91
CA SER A 177 -17.87 3.04 12.94
C SER A 177 -17.72 1.62 12.40
N VAL A 178 -17.41 0.65 13.26
CA VAL A 178 -17.35 -0.76 12.87
C VAL A 178 -18.71 -1.23 12.36
N ALA A 179 -19.80 -0.83 13.01
CA ALA A 179 -21.16 -1.15 12.57
C ALA A 179 -21.44 -0.66 11.14
N PHE A 180 -21.03 0.57 10.80
CA PHE A 180 -21.13 1.10 9.45
C PHE A 180 -20.30 0.30 8.44
N LEU A 181 -19.04 -0.02 8.76
CA LEU A 181 -18.16 -0.79 7.87
C LEU A 181 -18.73 -2.19 7.58
N VAL A 182 -19.33 -2.84 8.58
CA VAL A 182 -19.99 -4.14 8.43
C VAL A 182 -21.25 -4.02 7.57
N ASP A 183 -22.08 -3.00 7.80
CA ASP A 183 -23.26 -2.74 6.97
C ASP A 183 -22.88 -2.45 5.51
N LEU A 184 -21.87 -1.61 5.32
CA LEU A 184 -21.35 -1.29 3.99
C LEU A 184 -20.88 -2.54 3.24
N ALA A 185 -20.17 -3.45 3.92
CA ALA A 185 -19.70 -4.72 3.35
C ALA A 185 -20.88 -5.66 2.98
N ARG A 186 -21.99 -5.63 3.74
CA ARG A 186 -23.20 -6.37 3.39
C ARG A 186 -23.89 -5.82 2.15
N ARG A 187 -23.94 -4.49 2.03
CA ARG A 187 -24.60 -3.81 0.89
C ARG A 187 -23.77 -3.89 -0.40
N PHE A 188 -22.46 -3.95 -0.29
CA PHE A 188 -21.54 -3.98 -1.43
C PHE A 188 -20.51 -5.15 -1.29
N PRO A 189 -20.94 -6.41 -1.29
CA PRO A 189 -20.10 -7.55 -0.93
C PRO A 189 -18.93 -7.82 -1.90
N GLY A 190 -19.01 -7.33 -3.16
CA GLY A 190 -17.92 -7.41 -4.14
C GLY A 190 -16.87 -6.32 -3.99
N VAL A 191 -17.15 -5.29 -3.18
CA VAL A 191 -16.34 -4.09 -3.03
C VAL A 191 -15.73 -4.02 -1.64
N TYR A 192 -16.52 -4.15 -0.60
CA TYR A 192 -16.07 -3.92 0.77
C TYR A 192 -15.89 -5.22 1.57
N GLY A 193 -15.37 -5.07 2.77
CA GLY A 193 -14.98 -6.14 3.69
C GLY A 193 -13.46 -6.21 3.92
N TYR A 194 -12.70 -5.26 3.41
CA TYR A 194 -11.25 -5.17 3.56
C TYR A 194 -10.93 -3.89 4.34
N ILE A 195 -10.45 -4.03 5.57
CA ILE A 195 -10.30 -2.90 6.51
C ILE A 195 -8.86 -2.79 6.95
N LYS A 196 -8.22 -1.64 6.69
CA LYS A 196 -6.97 -1.22 7.32
C LYS A 196 -7.33 -0.45 8.59
N GLU A 197 -7.30 -1.10 9.74
CA GLU A 197 -7.65 -0.47 11.01
C GLU A 197 -6.47 0.33 11.56
N GLU A 198 -6.63 1.65 11.61
CA GLU A 198 -5.59 2.62 12.00
C GLU A 198 -5.86 3.34 13.32
N SER A 199 -6.83 2.93 14.12
CA SER A 199 -6.93 3.43 15.49
C SER A 199 -5.68 3.08 16.30
N GLU A 200 -5.40 3.84 17.34
CA GLU A 200 -4.20 3.63 18.14
C GLU A 200 -4.41 2.70 19.33
N GLY A 201 -3.35 1.99 19.70
CA GLY A 201 -3.21 1.23 20.93
C GLY A 201 -4.33 0.23 21.18
N ALA A 202 -4.92 0.29 22.37
CA ALA A 202 -6.00 -0.62 22.77
C ALA A 202 -7.29 -0.46 21.96
N ARG A 203 -7.55 0.76 21.46
CA ARG A 203 -8.71 1.03 20.58
C ARG A 203 -8.62 0.23 19.29
N ALA A 204 -7.43 0.18 18.65
CA ALA A 204 -7.23 -0.63 17.44
C ALA A 204 -7.55 -2.10 17.68
N ASN A 205 -7.08 -2.67 18.78
CA ASN A 205 -7.32 -4.07 19.11
C ASN A 205 -8.80 -4.35 19.38
N ALA A 206 -9.51 -3.44 20.07
CA ALA A 206 -10.93 -3.57 20.32
C ALA A 206 -11.74 -3.54 19.00
N ARG A 207 -11.47 -2.56 18.14
CA ARG A 207 -12.15 -2.45 16.84
C ARG A 207 -11.85 -3.64 15.94
N GLN A 208 -10.59 -4.09 15.86
CA GLN A 208 -10.23 -5.28 15.09
C GLN A 208 -10.94 -6.54 15.60
N ALA A 209 -11.12 -6.70 16.93
CA ALA A 209 -11.88 -7.81 17.49
C ALA A 209 -13.34 -7.79 17.02
N GLU A 210 -13.99 -6.61 17.03
CA GLU A 210 -15.36 -6.44 16.52
C GLU A 210 -15.46 -6.73 15.02
N GLU A 211 -14.51 -6.23 14.22
CA GLU A 211 -14.44 -6.44 12.77
C GLU A 211 -14.27 -7.93 12.42
N ILE A 212 -13.41 -8.64 13.16
CA ILE A 212 -13.15 -10.06 12.94
C ILE A 212 -14.34 -10.94 13.32
N VAL A 213 -15.10 -10.58 14.36
CA VAL A 213 -16.35 -11.28 14.73
C VAL A 213 -17.40 -11.18 13.61
N ALA A 214 -17.35 -10.13 12.79
CA ALA A 214 -18.28 -9.95 11.67
C ALA A 214 -17.96 -10.80 10.43
N LYS A 215 -16.99 -11.70 10.48
CA LYS A 215 -16.72 -12.65 9.37
C LYS A 215 -17.92 -13.57 9.13
N PRO A 216 -18.18 -13.97 7.89
CA PRO A 216 -17.40 -13.71 6.68
C PRO A 216 -17.73 -12.39 5.95
N VAL A 217 -18.59 -11.54 6.51
CA VAL A 217 -18.95 -10.24 5.88
C VAL A 217 -17.73 -9.34 5.80
N VAL A 218 -17.00 -9.18 6.90
CA VAL A 218 -15.65 -8.64 6.89
C VAL A 218 -14.70 -9.75 6.48
N LYS A 219 -13.99 -9.56 5.39
CA LYS A 219 -13.16 -10.56 4.72
C LYS A 219 -11.71 -10.54 5.21
N THR A 220 -11.14 -9.35 5.33
CA THR A 220 -9.75 -9.16 5.79
C THR A 220 -9.63 -7.92 6.64
N VAL A 221 -9.05 -8.07 7.83
CA VAL A 221 -8.60 -6.96 8.66
C VAL A 221 -7.08 -6.90 8.58
N PHE A 222 -6.56 -5.73 8.22
CA PHE A 222 -5.13 -5.46 8.10
C PHE A 222 -4.63 -4.72 9.34
N SER A 223 -3.52 -5.19 9.90
CA SER A 223 -2.72 -4.42 10.85
C SER A 223 -2.17 -3.17 10.17
N ALA A 224 -2.14 -2.05 10.87
CA ALA A 224 -1.60 -0.77 10.39
C ALA A 224 -0.34 -0.36 11.17
N TRP A 225 0.02 0.93 11.10
CA TRP A 225 1.17 1.51 11.83
C TRP A 225 2.49 0.76 11.59
N GLY A 226 2.77 0.46 10.33
CA GLY A 226 3.97 -0.28 9.95
C GLY A 226 3.99 -1.74 10.42
N GLY A 227 2.90 -2.25 10.98
CA GLY A 227 2.85 -3.61 11.51
C GLY A 227 3.42 -3.76 12.91
N TRP A 228 3.47 -2.67 13.67
CA TRP A 228 4.03 -2.67 15.03
C TRP A 228 3.42 -3.74 15.96
N GLN A 229 2.11 -4.02 15.81
CA GLN A 229 1.39 -5.02 16.60
C GLN A 229 0.99 -6.26 15.78
N TRP A 230 1.45 -6.40 14.54
CA TRP A 230 0.95 -7.38 13.59
C TRP A 230 0.99 -8.82 14.11
N LEU A 231 2.10 -9.27 14.69
CA LEU A 231 2.21 -10.63 15.23
C LEU A 231 1.24 -10.88 16.38
N TYR A 232 1.08 -9.92 17.28
CA TYR A 232 0.10 -9.99 18.36
C TYR A 232 -1.32 -10.05 17.81
N GLN A 233 -1.68 -9.12 16.93
CA GLN A 233 -3.01 -9.03 16.33
C GLN A 233 -3.34 -10.28 15.52
N ARG A 234 -2.35 -10.86 14.83
CA ARG A 234 -2.51 -12.13 14.11
C ARG A 234 -2.83 -13.28 15.05
N ARG A 235 -2.07 -13.41 16.15
CA ARG A 235 -2.20 -14.52 17.10
C ARG A 235 -3.40 -14.39 18.04
N ALA A 236 -3.64 -13.18 18.54
CA ALA A 236 -4.68 -12.93 19.55
C ALA A 236 -6.04 -12.65 18.94
N LEU A 237 -6.09 -11.97 17.79
CA LEU A 237 -7.33 -11.49 17.18
C LEU A 237 -7.65 -12.19 15.85
N GLY A 238 -6.66 -12.68 15.12
CA GLY A 238 -6.87 -13.34 13.82
C GLY A 238 -6.82 -12.41 12.63
N THR A 239 -6.12 -11.25 12.72
CA THR A 239 -5.87 -10.38 11.57
C THR A 239 -5.16 -11.14 10.46
N GLU A 240 -5.52 -10.90 9.21
CA GLU A 240 -5.04 -11.69 8.08
C GLU A 240 -4.13 -10.92 7.13
N GLY A 241 -3.81 -9.68 7.45
CA GLY A 241 -2.95 -8.87 6.60
C GLY A 241 -2.23 -7.76 7.36
N LEU A 242 -1.37 -7.09 6.62
CA LEU A 242 -0.62 -5.92 7.03
C LEU A 242 -0.68 -4.88 5.92
N VAL A 243 -0.99 -3.64 6.24
CA VAL A 243 -0.68 -2.49 5.37
C VAL A 243 0.43 -1.67 6.02
N SER A 244 1.58 -1.57 5.35
CA SER A 244 2.76 -0.93 5.92
C SER A 244 3.42 0.05 4.93
N GLU A 245 3.84 1.17 5.46
CA GLU A 245 4.64 2.20 4.78
C GLU A 245 6.16 1.95 4.92
N ARG A 246 6.57 0.69 4.93
CA ARG A 246 7.97 0.26 5.10
C ARG A 246 8.44 -0.59 3.93
N PRO A 247 8.38 -0.06 2.68
CA PRO A 247 8.68 -0.82 1.46
C PRO A 247 10.12 -1.34 1.42
N ALA A 248 11.07 -0.64 2.02
CA ALA A 248 12.47 -1.06 2.05
C ALA A 248 12.68 -2.44 2.70
N TYR A 249 11.82 -2.85 3.61
CA TYR A 249 11.91 -4.13 4.33
C TYR A 249 11.04 -5.24 3.72
N ALA A 250 10.58 -5.07 2.50
CA ALA A 250 9.70 -6.00 1.82
C ALA A 250 10.13 -7.48 1.89
N PRO A 251 11.42 -7.86 1.68
CA PRO A 251 11.83 -9.26 1.76
C PRO A 251 11.62 -9.87 3.15
N LEU A 252 11.87 -9.09 4.23
CA LEU A 252 11.66 -9.55 5.61
C LEU A 252 10.17 -9.67 5.93
N VAL A 253 9.36 -8.70 5.51
CA VAL A 253 7.90 -8.71 5.71
C VAL A 253 7.27 -9.89 4.98
N ALA A 254 7.67 -10.15 3.74
CA ALA A 254 7.21 -11.30 2.98
C ALA A 254 7.66 -12.64 3.59
N HIS A 255 8.88 -12.71 4.15
CA HIS A 255 9.35 -13.88 4.90
C HIS A 255 8.51 -14.12 6.14
N ILE A 256 8.23 -13.09 6.96
CA ILE A 256 7.35 -13.18 8.12
C ILE A 256 5.98 -13.74 7.72
N TRP A 257 5.40 -13.22 6.65
CA TRP A 257 4.10 -13.69 6.17
C TRP A 257 4.12 -15.18 5.77
N ARG A 258 5.09 -15.59 4.97
CA ARG A 258 5.24 -17.02 4.58
C ARG A 258 5.40 -17.92 5.79
N THR A 259 6.20 -17.52 6.77
CA THR A 259 6.40 -18.28 8.02
C THR A 259 5.11 -18.37 8.84
N MET A 260 4.34 -17.28 8.91
CA MET A 260 3.00 -17.31 9.54
C MET A 260 2.04 -18.28 8.85
N GLN A 261 2.05 -18.31 7.50
CA GLN A 261 1.19 -19.21 6.72
C GLN A 261 1.61 -20.69 6.87
N ALA A 262 2.89 -20.95 7.01
CA ALA A 262 3.42 -22.29 7.26
C ALA A 262 3.19 -22.78 8.70
N GLY A 263 2.66 -21.95 9.60
CA GLY A 263 2.41 -22.31 10.98
C GLY A 263 3.65 -22.28 11.88
N ASP A 264 4.74 -21.66 11.42
CA ASP A 264 5.98 -21.48 12.18
C ASP A 264 6.54 -22.77 12.81
N PRO A 265 6.77 -23.83 12.03
CA PRO A 265 7.12 -25.16 12.57
C PRO A 265 8.44 -25.18 13.36
N ASP A 266 9.32 -24.25 13.09
CA ASP A 266 10.65 -24.14 13.70
C ASP A 266 10.73 -23.07 14.81
N GLY A 267 9.64 -22.38 15.11
CA GLY A 267 9.58 -21.34 16.15
C GLY A 267 10.37 -20.06 15.85
N ARG A 268 10.69 -19.77 14.57
CA ARG A 268 11.56 -18.66 14.14
C ARG A 268 10.84 -17.38 13.78
N LEU A 269 9.52 -17.42 13.72
CA LEU A 269 8.71 -16.25 13.42
C LEU A 269 8.99 -15.09 14.39
N GLN A 270 9.21 -15.42 15.66
CA GLN A 270 9.49 -14.41 16.69
C GLN A 270 10.82 -13.68 16.42
N GLU A 271 11.86 -14.39 15.97
CA GLU A 271 13.15 -13.78 15.61
C GLU A 271 13.01 -12.83 14.43
N ALA A 272 12.35 -13.29 13.36
CA ALA A 272 12.08 -12.48 12.18
C ALA A 272 11.27 -11.22 12.52
N TYR A 273 10.23 -11.38 13.33
CA TYR A 273 9.38 -10.26 13.73
C TYR A 273 10.07 -9.29 14.68
N ALA A 274 10.91 -9.77 15.60
CA ALA A 274 11.69 -8.91 16.47
C ALA A 274 12.70 -8.06 15.67
N MET A 275 13.34 -8.65 14.67
CA MET A 275 14.21 -7.92 13.72
C MET A 275 13.42 -6.85 12.97
N TYR A 276 12.25 -7.20 12.42
CA TYR A 276 11.40 -6.23 11.73
C TYR A 276 10.99 -5.08 12.64
N ARG A 277 10.54 -5.38 13.85
CA ARG A 277 10.17 -4.35 14.83
C ARG A 277 11.31 -3.42 15.17
N TYR A 278 12.53 -3.94 15.32
CA TYR A 278 13.71 -3.12 15.55
C TYR A 278 13.96 -2.15 14.40
N LEU A 279 13.87 -2.63 13.14
CA LEU A 279 14.08 -1.81 11.95
C LEU A 279 13.03 -0.69 11.77
N ILE A 280 11.82 -0.88 12.27
CA ILE A 280 10.75 0.12 12.18
C ILE A 280 10.60 0.98 13.44
N ASP A 281 11.37 0.72 14.49
CA ASP A 281 11.34 1.53 15.70
C ASP A 281 12.23 2.77 15.53
N GLN A 282 11.60 3.95 15.42
CA GLN A 282 12.32 5.23 15.34
C GLN A 282 13.30 5.46 16.49
N ARG A 283 13.00 4.89 17.67
CA ARG A 283 13.84 5.03 18.87
C ARG A 283 15.14 4.23 18.77
N ALA A 284 15.20 3.26 17.88
CA ALA A 284 16.40 2.49 17.64
C ALA A 284 17.53 3.35 17.03
N ILE A 285 17.14 4.41 16.28
CA ILE A 285 18.08 5.35 15.66
C ILE A 285 17.67 6.78 16.01
N PRO A 286 18.24 7.35 17.08
CA PRO A 286 17.85 8.68 17.58
C PRO A 286 17.99 9.77 16.52
N GLY A 287 16.99 10.66 16.45
CA GLY A 287 17.00 11.83 15.57
C GLY A 287 16.74 11.53 14.09
N GLY A 288 16.49 10.26 13.71
CA GLY A 288 16.09 9.91 12.35
C GLY A 288 14.58 9.95 12.13
N SER A 289 14.17 9.99 10.86
CA SER A 289 12.77 9.82 10.48
C SER A 289 12.58 8.45 9.83
N LEU A 290 11.43 7.81 10.08
CA LEU A 290 11.08 6.53 9.45
C LEU A 290 11.12 6.60 7.93
N ARG A 291 10.67 7.72 7.36
CA ARG A 291 10.71 7.94 5.92
C ARG A 291 12.14 8.07 5.41
N GLY A 292 12.99 8.81 6.10
CA GLY A 292 14.42 8.95 5.78
C GLY A 292 15.14 7.60 5.74
N TYR A 293 14.83 6.72 6.68
CA TYR A 293 15.41 5.37 6.70
C TYR A 293 14.96 4.53 5.49
N SER A 294 13.68 4.53 5.17
CA SER A 294 13.17 3.84 3.98
C SER A 294 13.81 4.38 2.70
N LEU A 295 13.90 5.70 2.53
CA LEU A 295 14.50 6.31 1.34
C LEU A 295 16.00 6.01 1.24
N HIS A 296 16.73 6.01 2.37
CA HIS A 296 18.13 5.62 2.39
C HIS A 296 18.33 4.19 1.88
N TYR A 297 17.53 3.22 2.35
CA TYR A 297 17.63 1.84 1.88
C TYR A 297 17.23 1.68 0.42
N LEU A 298 16.15 2.34 -0.03
CA LEU A 298 15.74 2.31 -1.44
C LEU A 298 16.83 2.91 -2.36
N LYS A 299 17.51 3.98 -1.91
CA LYS A 299 18.68 4.54 -2.59
C LYS A 299 19.85 3.55 -2.60
N LYS A 300 20.15 2.91 -1.47
CA LYS A 300 21.20 1.89 -1.36
C LYS A 300 20.95 0.66 -2.25
N LEU A 301 19.71 0.27 -2.41
CA LEU A 301 19.28 -0.78 -3.34
C LEU A 301 19.36 -0.37 -4.81
N GLY A 302 19.67 0.90 -5.12
CA GLY A 302 19.70 1.44 -6.47
C GLY A 302 18.33 1.67 -7.09
N LEU A 303 17.26 1.60 -6.29
CA LEU A 303 15.89 1.87 -6.75
C LEU A 303 15.61 3.37 -6.85
N PHE A 304 16.11 4.15 -5.88
CA PHE A 304 15.94 5.59 -5.84
C PHE A 304 17.27 6.31 -6.10
N ARG A 305 17.19 7.48 -6.74
CA ARG A 305 18.37 8.33 -7.02
C ARG A 305 18.67 9.29 -5.89
N THR A 306 17.65 9.69 -5.13
CA THR A 306 17.69 10.72 -4.09
C THR A 306 17.03 10.24 -2.80
N THR A 307 17.22 10.98 -1.72
CA THR A 307 16.47 10.88 -0.47
C THR A 307 15.49 12.04 -0.30
N LEU A 308 15.19 12.73 -1.40
CA LEU A 308 14.28 13.87 -1.41
C LEU A 308 12.83 13.44 -1.13
N SER A 309 12.13 14.28 -0.42
CA SER A 309 10.72 14.12 -0.14
C SER A 309 10.00 15.47 -0.16
N ARG A 310 8.80 15.52 -0.68
CA ARG A 310 7.91 16.64 -0.42
C ARG A 310 7.42 16.56 1.02
N THR A 311 7.41 17.68 1.72
CA THR A 311 6.81 17.83 3.05
C THR A 311 5.97 19.10 3.07
N TYR A 312 4.96 19.13 3.93
CA TYR A 312 4.10 20.29 4.07
C TYR A 312 4.90 21.52 4.53
N LEU A 313 4.56 22.69 4.01
CA LEU A 313 5.11 23.95 4.52
C LEU A 313 4.65 24.25 5.93
N SER A 314 3.41 23.92 6.26
CA SER A 314 2.83 24.09 7.57
C SER A 314 2.42 22.76 8.17
N SER A 315 2.52 22.64 9.48
CA SER A 315 2.08 21.47 10.23
C SER A 315 1.42 21.92 11.53
N ARG A 316 0.53 21.07 12.05
CA ARG A 316 -0.02 21.20 13.40
C ARG A 316 0.34 19.98 14.22
N VAL A 317 0.47 20.16 15.50
CA VAL A 317 0.67 19.08 16.46
C VAL A 317 -0.68 18.79 17.12
N THR A 318 -1.04 17.53 17.17
CA THR A 318 -2.24 17.01 17.85
C THR A 318 -1.81 15.90 18.81
N GLU A 319 -2.75 15.32 19.55
CA GLU A 319 -2.49 14.18 20.43
C GLU A 319 -1.99 12.95 19.65
N SER A 320 -2.48 12.76 18.42
CA SER A 320 -2.08 11.63 17.55
C SER A 320 -0.79 11.88 16.75
N GLY A 321 -0.20 13.08 16.83
CA GLY A 321 1.06 13.38 16.14
C GLY A 321 1.10 14.75 15.45
N THR A 322 2.00 14.85 14.47
CA THR A 322 2.17 16.07 13.66
C THR A 322 1.62 15.84 12.27
N PHE A 323 0.67 16.65 11.85
CA PHE A 323 0.00 16.56 10.55
C PHE A 323 0.27 17.80 9.71
N GLY A 324 0.34 17.61 8.39
CA GLY A 324 0.44 18.72 7.45
C GLY A 324 -0.85 19.52 7.35
N VAL A 325 -0.71 20.79 7.01
CA VAL A 325 -1.83 21.73 6.80
C VAL A 325 -1.76 22.29 5.39
N GLY A 326 -2.88 22.17 4.65
CA GLY A 326 -2.99 22.64 3.28
C GLY A 326 -2.34 21.69 2.26
N HIS A 327 -2.06 22.21 1.06
CA HIS A 327 -1.46 21.48 -0.05
C HIS A 327 -0.08 22.02 -0.46
N ASP A 328 0.38 23.10 0.20
CA ASP A 328 1.68 23.69 -0.08
C ASP A 328 2.79 22.81 0.49
N TRP A 329 3.85 22.66 -0.29
CA TRP A 329 4.96 21.81 0.07
C TRP A 329 6.31 22.46 -0.20
N LYS A 330 7.32 21.95 0.45
CA LYS A 330 8.72 22.17 0.14
C LYS A 330 9.42 20.84 -0.09
N LEU A 331 10.46 20.85 -0.87
CA LEU A 331 11.35 19.72 -1.04
C LEU A 331 12.35 19.70 0.10
N VAL A 332 12.51 18.55 0.75
CA VAL A 332 13.50 18.34 1.80
C VAL A 332 14.35 17.13 1.48
N ASP A 333 15.63 17.22 1.77
CA ASP A 333 16.49 16.05 1.77
C ASP A 333 16.41 15.38 3.15
N LEU A 334 15.98 14.12 3.16
CA LEU A 334 15.91 13.29 4.37
C LEU A 334 17.19 12.48 4.55
N GLU A 335 18.31 12.97 4.04
CA GLU A 335 19.59 12.31 4.17
C GLU A 335 19.98 12.17 5.64
N LEU A 336 20.46 10.97 5.98
CA LEU A 336 20.87 10.63 7.33
C LEU A 336 22.30 11.11 7.60
N THR A 337 22.63 11.36 8.86
CA THR A 337 24.02 11.59 9.30
C THR A 337 24.87 10.34 9.05
N ASP A 338 26.19 10.49 9.03
CA ASP A 338 27.13 9.37 8.85
C ASP A 338 26.93 8.28 9.91
N ALA A 339 26.72 8.66 11.17
CA ALA A 339 26.46 7.72 12.26
C ALA A 339 25.16 6.94 12.06
N GLN A 340 24.07 7.62 11.66
CA GLN A 340 22.79 6.99 11.37
C GLN A 340 22.89 6.06 10.17
N ARG A 341 23.59 6.46 9.10
CA ARG A 341 23.86 5.59 7.94
C ARG A 341 24.62 4.34 8.34
N ALA A 342 25.69 4.48 9.11
CA ALA A 342 26.50 3.33 9.54
C ALA A 342 25.70 2.32 10.35
N GLU A 343 24.88 2.79 11.30
CA GLU A 343 24.00 1.92 12.09
C GLU A 343 22.94 1.24 11.23
N LEU A 344 22.28 2.00 10.36
CA LEU A 344 21.27 1.48 9.47
C LEU A 344 21.84 0.46 8.48
N ASP A 345 23.04 0.71 7.96
CA ASP A 345 23.73 -0.21 7.06
C ASP A 345 24.11 -1.52 7.76
N ALA A 346 24.54 -1.47 9.02
CA ALA A 346 24.79 -2.66 9.82
C ALA A 346 23.51 -3.48 10.05
N ASN A 347 22.40 -2.80 10.34
CA ASN A 347 21.09 -3.44 10.52
C ASN A 347 20.56 -4.06 9.20
N PHE A 348 20.75 -3.37 8.09
CA PHE A 348 20.38 -3.90 6.78
C PHE A 348 21.20 -5.13 6.40
N GLU A 349 22.49 -5.11 6.67
CA GLU A 349 23.36 -6.27 6.45
C GLU A 349 22.96 -7.44 7.37
N GLY A 350 22.59 -7.17 8.62
CA GLY A 350 22.04 -8.16 9.54
C GLY A 350 20.77 -8.83 8.98
N MET A 351 19.85 -8.03 8.43
CA MET A 351 18.64 -8.53 7.76
C MET A 351 18.99 -9.41 6.55
N ARG A 352 19.94 -8.99 5.71
CA ARG A 352 20.35 -9.77 4.53
C ARG A 352 20.93 -11.13 4.92
N ARG A 353 21.82 -11.17 5.95
CA ARG A 353 22.39 -12.41 6.48
C ARG A 353 21.32 -13.33 7.05
N PHE A 354 20.38 -12.77 7.80
CA PHE A 354 19.24 -13.52 8.31
C PHE A 354 18.47 -14.18 7.17
N LEU A 355 18.04 -13.40 6.18
CA LEU A 355 17.25 -13.92 5.04
C LEU A 355 18.01 -14.95 4.21
N ALA A 356 19.34 -14.76 4.01
CA ALA A 356 20.17 -15.74 3.33
C ALA A 356 20.26 -17.07 4.08
N ARG A 357 20.39 -17.02 5.42
CA ARG A 357 20.36 -18.21 6.28
C ARG A 357 19.01 -18.95 6.19
N GLU A 358 17.91 -18.21 6.18
CA GLU A 358 16.55 -18.77 6.07
C GLU A 358 16.29 -19.40 4.69
N ALA A 359 16.85 -18.83 3.63
CA ALA A 359 16.72 -19.37 2.27
C ALA A 359 17.57 -20.64 2.03
N ALA A 360 18.61 -20.86 2.83
CA ALA A 360 19.49 -22.04 2.74
C ALA A 360 18.94 -23.28 3.47
N ARG A 361 17.85 -23.17 4.18
CA ARG A 361 17.17 -24.24 4.93
C ARG A 361 16.03 -24.85 4.14
#